data_74ece220cef3b3103e5d47516225a1ae
#
_entry.id   74ece220cef3b3103e5d47516225a1ae
#
_cell.length_a   1.000
_cell.length_b   1.000
_cell.length_c   1.000
_cell.angle_alpha   90.00
_cell.angle_beta   90.00
_cell.angle_gamma   90.00
#
_symmetry.space_group_name_H-M   'P 1'
#
loop_
_entity.id
_entity.type
_entity.pdbx_description
1 polymer ?
#
loop_
_entity_poly.entity_id
_entity_poly.type
_entity_poly.pdbx_seq_one_letter_code
_entity_poly.pdbx_strand_id
1 'polypeptide(L)'
;DKEKYNSSNIITGESLYHELKEHLLGEPEQREIIRKYEEKLSQYFFDNETITLIPKHDQDVVNIKIGSDKQFPISELGDGLQQVIILTYEAFIKKDETHAFFIEEPELHMHAGMVRQLMNFYLNETKNYYFFTTHSNHLLDMADESDQVIIQKFVKQPKENPKDGFDFKIYRCDRDRDLLASLGVKPSSVYLANCTIWVEGI
;
A
#
# COMPACT_ATOMS: atom_id res chain seq x y z
N ASP A 1 -0.91 -7.19 28.68
CA ASP A 1 0.17 -6.59 27.87
C ASP A 1 -0.33 -5.64 26.76
N LYS A 2 -1.62 -5.26 26.77
CA LYS A 2 -2.18 -4.21 25.87
C LYS A 2 -1.58 -2.80 26.13
N GLU A 3 -0.97 -2.58 27.28
CA GLU A 3 -0.38 -1.28 27.66
C GLU A 3 1.00 -1.01 27.01
N LYS A 4 1.62 -1.99 26.35
CA LYS A 4 2.95 -1.82 25.74
C LYS A 4 2.94 -1.39 24.26
N TYR A 5 1.83 -1.51 23.58
CA TYR A 5 1.72 -1.05 22.20
C TYR A 5 0.97 0.29 22.20
N ASN A 6 1.69 1.35 21.87
CA ASN A 6 1.06 2.61 21.55
C ASN A 6 0.22 2.38 20.29
N SER A 7 -1.08 2.19 20.43
CA SER A 7 -2.01 1.88 19.33
C SER A 7 -2.01 2.96 18.23
N SER A 8 -1.53 4.15 18.55
CA SER A 8 -1.37 5.26 17.59
C SER A 8 -0.35 4.99 16.48
N ASN A 9 0.50 3.97 16.63
CA ASN A 9 1.53 3.62 15.63
C ASN A 9 1.14 2.41 14.76
N ILE A 10 -0.01 1.77 15.00
CA ILE A 10 -0.47 0.60 14.25
C ILE A 10 -1.79 0.96 13.56
N ILE A 11 -1.76 0.98 12.24
CA ILE A 11 -2.92 1.29 11.41
C ILE A 11 -3.66 0.00 11.10
N THR A 12 -4.81 -0.21 11.74
CA THR A 12 -5.66 -1.40 11.56
C THR A 12 -7.00 -1.08 10.88
N GLY A 13 -7.28 0.21 10.68
CA GLY A 13 -8.59 0.70 10.25
C GLY A 13 -9.61 0.88 11.38
N GLU A 14 -9.32 0.40 12.60
CA GLU A 14 -10.21 0.58 13.76
C GLU A 14 -10.37 2.05 14.15
N SER A 15 -9.33 2.86 13.97
CA SER A 15 -9.34 4.30 14.24
C SER A 15 -10.05 5.13 13.17
N LEU A 16 -10.21 4.59 11.96
CA LEU A 16 -10.70 5.33 10.80
C LEU A 16 -12.00 6.11 11.06
N TYR A 17 -12.95 5.48 11.76
CA TYR A 17 -14.22 6.14 12.09
C TYR A 17 -14.02 7.38 12.94
N HIS A 18 -13.24 7.26 14.01
CA HIS A 18 -13.01 8.36 14.95
C HIS A 18 -12.22 9.49 14.30
N GLU A 19 -11.16 9.17 13.59
CA GLU A 19 -10.32 10.15 12.90
C GLU A 19 -11.10 10.90 11.81
N LEU A 20 -11.85 10.17 10.98
CA LEU A 20 -12.70 10.78 9.95
C LEU A 20 -13.76 11.71 10.57
N LYS A 21 -14.38 11.28 11.68
CA LYS A 21 -15.37 12.07 12.39
C LYS A 21 -14.76 13.34 12.97
N GLU A 22 -13.59 13.26 13.59
CA GLU A 22 -12.86 14.42 14.12
C GLU A 22 -12.55 15.43 13.02
N HIS A 23 -12.03 14.98 11.87
CA HIS A 23 -11.73 15.87 10.75
C HIS A 23 -13.00 16.53 10.19
N LEU A 24 -14.09 15.78 9.99
CA LEU A 24 -15.33 16.30 9.43
C LEU A 24 -16.08 17.24 10.37
N LEU A 25 -15.92 17.09 11.69
CA LEU A 25 -16.51 17.98 12.70
C LEU A 25 -15.57 19.12 13.09
N GLY A 26 -14.33 19.07 12.64
CA GLY A 26 -13.28 20.02 12.97
C GLY A 26 -13.36 21.33 12.17
N GLU A 27 -12.24 22.03 12.14
CA GLU A 27 -12.08 23.31 11.45
C GLU A 27 -12.22 23.17 9.91
N PRO A 28 -12.48 24.26 9.19
CA PRO A 28 -12.64 24.22 7.72
C PRO A 28 -11.49 23.54 6.99
N GLU A 29 -10.25 23.73 7.46
CA GLU A 29 -9.05 23.15 6.89
C GLU A 29 -9.05 21.63 7.03
N GLN A 30 -9.50 21.09 8.14
CA GLN A 30 -9.60 19.65 8.38
C GLN A 30 -10.65 19.01 7.46
N ARG A 31 -11.79 19.67 7.30
CA ARG A 31 -12.86 19.23 6.35
C ARG A 31 -12.36 19.25 4.92
N GLU A 32 -11.59 20.26 4.54
CA GLU A 32 -11.01 20.38 3.20
C GLU A 32 -10.01 19.27 2.90
N ILE A 33 -9.24 18.81 3.88
CA ILE A 33 -8.34 17.64 3.74
C ILE A 33 -9.15 16.40 3.38
N ILE A 34 -10.26 16.15 4.07
CA ILE A 34 -11.13 14.99 3.76
C ILE A 34 -11.72 15.12 2.35
N ARG A 35 -12.21 16.28 1.96
CA ARG A 35 -12.72 16.50 0.61
C ARG A 35 -11.66 16.20 -0.47
N LYS A 36 -10.43 16.66 -0.25
CA LYS A 36 -9.32 16.34 -1.16
C LYS A 36 -8.97 14.86 -1.18
N TYR A 37 -9.06 14.19 -0.04
CA TYR A 37 -8.85 12.75 0.03
C TYR A 37 -9.92 11.99 -0.77
N GLU A 38 -11.20 12.35 -0.60
CA GLU A 38 -12.31 11.77 -1.36
C GLU A 38 -12.14 11.98 -2.89
N GLU A 39 -11.68 13.16 -3.31
CA GLU A 39 -11.33 13.43 -4.72
C GLU A 39 -10.20 12.51 -5.22
N LYS A 40 -9.19 12.27 -4.40
CA LYS A 40 -8.09 11.37 -4.76
C LYS A 40 -8.51 9.90 -4.78
N LEU A 41 -9.33 9.46 -3.82
CA LEU A 41 -9.94 8.14 -3.89
C LEU A 41 -10.73 7.95 -5.18
N SER A 42 -11.59 8.92 -5.53
CA SER A 42 -12.36 8.93 -6.77
C SER A 42 -11.45 8.74 -7.99
N GLN A 43 -10.41 9.57 -8.09
CA GLN A 43 -9.50 9.59 -9.23
C GLN A 43 -8.70 8.28 -9.38
N TYR A 44 -8.21 7.70 -8.30
CA TYR A 44 -7.31 6.55 -8.36
C TYR A 44 -8.04 5.21 -8.33
N PHE A 45 -9.18 5.11 -7.62
CA PHE A 45 -9.75 3.81 -7.29
C PHE A 45 -11.23 3.63 -7.63
N PHE A 46 -11.92 4.70 -8.02
CA PHE A 46 -13.36 4.67 -8.28
C PHE A 46 -13.74 5.28 -9.64
N ASP A 47 -12.89 5.16 -10.64
CA ASP A 47 -13.15 5.55 -12.03
C ASP A 47 -13.69 6.98 -12.20
N ASN A 48 -13.26 7.91 -11.33
CA ASN A 48 -13.74 9.30 -11.21
C ASN A 48 -15.20 9.45 -10.76
N GLU A 49 -15.82 8.41 -10.22
CA GLU A 49 -17.12 8.56 -9.56
C GLU A 49 -16.97 9.36 -8.26
N THR A 50 -17.91 10.24 -7.99
CA THR A 50 -17.87 11.05 -6.76
C THR A 50 -17.94 10.19 -5.53
N ILE A 51 -16.98 10.32 -4.62
CA ILE A 51 -16.92 9.56 -3.37
C ILE A 51 -17.24 10.49 -2.20
N THR A 52 -18.01 9.98 -1.25
CA THR A 52 -18.25 10.63 0.03
C THR A 52 -18.17 9.60 1.16
N LEU A 53 -17.28 9.83 2.13
CA LEU A 53 -17.12 9.03 3.34
C LEU A 53 -17.99 9.61 4.45
N ILE A 54 -18.83 8.79 5.05
CA ILE A 54 -19.88 9.24 5.98
C ILE A 54 -19.76 8.44 7.29
N PRO A 55 -19.12 9.00 8.34
CA PRO A 55 -19.15 8.36 9.65
C PRO A 55 -20.57 8.39 10.21
N LYS A 56 -21.10 7.22 10.52
CA LYS A 56 -22.46 7.09 11.06
C LYS A 56 -22.49 7.40 12.54
N HIS A 57 -23.35 8.32 12.92
CA HIS A 57 -23.63 8.59 14.32
C HIS A 57 -24.17 7.31 15.02
N ASP A 58 -23.67 6.99 16.18
CA ASP A 58 -24.09 5.88 17.05
C ASP A 58 -23.80 4.44 16.57
N GLN A 59 -23.01 4.25 15.51
CA GLN A 59 -22.72 2.90 15.00
C GLN A 59 -21.23 2.56 14.88
N ASP A 60 -20.33 3.52 15.09
CA ASP A 60 -18.88 3.41 14.88
C ASP A 60 -18.52 2.80 13.52
N VAL A 61 -19.35 3.10 12.51
CA VAL A 61 -19.24 2.59 11.14
C VAL A 61 -19.05 3.75 10.17
N VAL A 62 -18.16 3.58 9.23
CA VAL A 62 -18.02 4.48 8.08
C VAL A 62 -18.84 3.93 6.92
N ASN A 63 -19.77 4.74 6.42
CA ASN A 63 -20.45 4.47 5.16
C ASN A 63 -19.73 5.18 4.01
N ILE A 64 -19.89 4.64 2.82
CA ILE A 64 -19.47 5.26 1.57
C ILE A 64 -20.68 5.51 0.68
N LYS A 65 -20.64 6.63 -0.05
CA LYS A 65 -21.55 6.90 -1.16
C LYS A 65 -20.72 7.05 -2.42
N ILE A 66 -21.08 6.32 -3.48
CA ILE A 66 -20.43 6.34 -4.78
C ILE A 66 -21.42 6.92 -5.81
N GLY A 67 -21.04 8.02 -6.45
CA GLY A 67 -21.88 8.70 -7.44
C GLY A 67 -23.28 9.03 -6.91
N SER A 68 -24.30 8.55 -7.60
CA SER A 68 -25.72 8.72 -7.25
C SER A 68 -26.30 7.60 -6.39
N ASP A 69 -25.50 6.58 -6.08
CA ASP A 69 -25.97 5.39 -5.36
C ASP A 69 -26.36 5.69 -3.91
N LYS A 70 -27.07 4.74 -3.30
CA LYS A 70 -27.34 4.81 -1.87
C LYS A 70 -26.06 4.54 -1.09
N GLN A 71 -25.92 5.23 0.05
CA GLN A 71 -24.81 4.98 0.95
C GLN A 71 -24.93 3.57 1.59
N PHE A 72 -23.79 2.92 1.76
CA PHE A 72 -23.67 1.62 2.42
C PHE A 72 -22.36 1.53 3.22
N PRO A 73 -22.23 0.63 4.20
CA PRO A 73 -21.01 0.48 4.99
C PRO A 73 -19.79 0.15 4.11
N ILE A 74 -18.63 0.69 4.42
CA ILE A 74 -17.39 0.35 3.71
C ILE A 74 -17.06 -1.14 3.81
N SER A 75 -17.55 -1.83 4.83
CA SER A 75 -17.44 -3.29 5.00
C SER A 75 -18.20 -4.10 3.93
N GLU A 76 -19.09 -3.49 3.18
CA GLU A 76 -19.77 -4.09 2.05
C GLU A 76 -19.05 -3.87 0.71
N LEU A 77 -17.99 -3.04 0.69
CA LEU A 77 -17.07 -2.99 -0.44
C LEU A 77 -16.29 -4.30 -0.55
N GLY A 78 -15.79 -4.60 -1.74
CA GLY A 78 -14.81 -5.69 -1.89
C GLY A 78 -13.54 -5.41 -1.05
N ASP A 79 -12.94 -6.49 -0.52
CA ASP A 79 -11.82 -6.42 0.42
C ASP A 79 -10.67 -5.51 -0.07
N GLY A 80 -10.37 -5.53 -1.36
CA GLY A 80 -9.34 -4.68 -1.95
C GLY A 80 -9.62 -3.18 -1.81
N LEU A 81 -10.87 -2.74 -2.03
CA LEU A 81 -11.24 -1.32 -1.88
C LEU A 81 -11.27 -0.89 -0.42
N GLN A 82 -11.72 -1.77 0.49
CA GLN A 82 -11.61 -1.49 1.93
C GLN A 82 -10.16 -1.28 2.34
N GLN A 83 -9.28 -2.18 1.90
CA GLN A 83 -7.86 -2.12 2.21
C GLN A 83 -7.22 -0.85 1.65
N VAL A 84 -7.56 -0.43 0.43
CA VAL A 84 -7.10 0.83 -0.15
C VAL A 84 -7.47 2.01 0.75
N ILE A 85 -8.71 2.10 1.22
CA ILE A 85 -9.15 3.21 2.09
C ILE A 85 -8.31 3.23 3.37
N ILE A 86 -8.10 2.07 4.02
CA ILE A 86 -7.32 1.97 5.25
C ILE A 86 -5.85 2.37 5.02
N LEU A 87 -5.24 1.85 3.96
CA LEU A 87 -3.82 2.07 3.67
C LEU A 87 -3.52 3.51 3.21
N THR A 88 -4.46 4.16 2.54
CA THR A 88 -4.21 5.49 1.96
C THR A 88 -4.66 6.64 2.85
N TYR A 89 -5.62 6.43 3.75
CA TYR A 89 -6.17 7.51 4.59
C TYR A 89 -5.08 8.20 5.41
N GLU A 90 -4.43 7.47 6.29
CA GLU A 90 -3.43 8.05 7.19
C GLU A 90 -2.22 8.61 6.43
N ALA A 91 -1.80 7.90 5.38
CA ALA A 91 -0.72 8.35 4.52
C ALA A 91 -1.04 9.71 3.86
N PHE A 92 -2.31 9.91 3.47
CA PHE A 92 -2.76 11.16 2.87
C PHE A 92 -2.94 12.28 3.90
N ILE A 93 -3.50 11.98 5.07
CA ILE A 93 -3.65 12.98 6.14
C ILE A 93 -2.28 13.53 6.58
N LYS A 94 -1.26 12.66 6.61
CA LYS A 94 0.12 13.01 6.99
C LYS A 94 1.03 13.35 5.80
N LYS A 95 0.47 13.64 4.63
CA LYS A 95 1.23 13.84 3.37
C LYS A 95 2.20 15.03 3.38
N ASP A 96 1.96 16.03 4.20
CA ASP A 96 2.77 17.24 4.29
C ASP A 96 3.91 17.12 5.32
N GLU A 97 3.94 16.03 6.07
CA GLU A 97 4.99 15.65 7.00
C GLU A 97 5.80 14.48 6.42
N THR A 98 6.98 14.21 6.96
CA THR A 98 7.80 13.09 6.53
C THR A 98 7.66 11.94 7.53
N HIS A 99 6.92 10.92 7.14
CA HIS A 99 6.74 9.70 7.93
C HIS A 99 7.32 8.48 7.21
N ALA A 100 7.62 7.43 7.96
CA ALA A 100 7.98 6.12 7.44
C ALA A 100 6.83 5.13 7.73
N PHE A 101 6.25 4.58 6.67
CA PHE A 101 5.20 3.57 6.75
C PHE A 101 5.79 2.19 6.45
N PHE A 102 5.50 1.23 7.32
CA PHE A 102 5.88 -0.18 7.16
C PHE A 102 4.62 -0.97 6.91
N ILE A 103 4.52 -1.60 5.75
CA ILE A 103 3.30 -2.26 5.29
C ILE A 103 3.67 -3.66 4.83
N GLU A 104 3.00 -4.66 5.41
CA GLU A 104 3.17 -6.06 5.04
C GLU A 104 2.15 -6.42 3.96
N GLU A 105 2.65 -6.96 2.84
CA GLU A 105 1.88 -7.47 1.71
C GLU A 105 0.70 -6.56 1.30
N PRO A 106 0.94 -5.29 0.91
CA PRO A 106 -0.13 -4.34 0.59
C PRO A 106 -1.04 -4.80 -0.54
N GLU A 107 -0.58 -5.75 -1.35
CA GLU A 107 -1.30 -6.33 -2.48
C GLU A 107 -2.35 -7.37 -2.12
N LEU A 108 -2.45 -7.78 -0.86
CA LEU A 108 -3.47 -8.75 -0.44
C LEU A 108 -4.87 -8.28 -0.85
N HIS A 109 -5.63 -9.19 -1.45
CA HIS A 109 -6.98 -8.94 -1.97
C HIS A 109 -7.10 -7.92 -3.11
N MET A 110 -5.96 -7.46 -3.68
CA MET A 110 -5.95 -6.51 -4.79
C MET A 110 -5.55 -7.18 -6.10
N HIS A 111 -6.24 -6.82 -7.19
CA HIS A 111 -5.76 -7.18 -8.53
C HIS A 111 -4.59 -6.25 -8.95
N ALA A 112 -3.82 -6.68 -9.94
CA ALA A 112 -2.60 -5.98 -10.40
C ALA A 112 -2.81 -4.48 -10.71
N GLY A 113 -3.93 -4.13 -11.33
CA GLY A 113 -4.25 -2.73 -11.63
C GLY A 113 -4.43 -1.88 -10.39
N MET A 114 -5.10 -2.41 -9.37
CA MET A 114 -5.30 -1.72 -8.09
C MET A 114 -3.99 -1.54 -7.30
N VAL A 115 -3.12 -2.56 -7.33
CA VAL A 115 -1.78 -2.45 -6.73
C VAL A 115 -0.97 -1.33 -7.39
N ARG A 116 -1.02 -1.24 -8.72
CA ARG A 116 -0.37 -0.15 -9.47
C ARG A 116 -0.95 1.22 -9.09
N GLN A 117 -2.27 1.33 -8.99
CA GLN A 117 -2.94 2.57 -8.56
C GLN A 117 -2.53 2.98 -7.14
N LEU A 118 -2.42 2.03 -6.21
CA LEU A 118 -1.96 2.27 -4.84
C LEU A 118 -0.53 2.83 -4.81
N MET A 119 0.38 2.23 -5.57
CA MET A 119 1.76 2.72 -5.65
C MET A 119 1.83 4.11 -6.28
N ASN A 120 1.07 4.34 -7.35
CA ASN A 120 1.01 5.67 -7.99
C ASN A 120 0.42 6.72 -7.04
N PHE A 121 -0.56 6.35 -6.23
CA PHE A 121 -1.09 7.22 -5.18
C PHE A 121 0.01 7.63 -4.19
N TYR A 122 0.77 6.68 -3.67
CA TYR A 122 1.85 6.98 -2.74
C TYR A 122 2.94 7.85 -3.36
N LEU A 123 3.37 7.55 -4.57
CA LEU A 123 4.42 8.29 -5.28
C LEU A 123 4.03 9.72 -5.62
N ASN A 124 2.75 9.95 -5.96
CA ASN A 124 2.30 11.24 -6.50
C ASN A 124 1.61 12.12 -5.47
N GLU A 125 0.95 11.54 -4.46
CA GLU A 125 0.09 12.30 -3.56
C GLU A 125 0.70 12.51 -2.17
N THR A 126 1.81 11.86 -1.85
CA THR A 126 2.46 11.97 -0.54
C THR A 126 3.97 12.19 -0.64
N LYS A 127 4.58 12.62 0.47
CA LYS A 127 6.05 12.77 0.59
C LYS A 127 6.65 11.80 1.60
N ASN A 128 5.91 10.77 1.96
CA ASN A 128 6.29 9.80 2.95
C ASN A 128 7.25 8.74 2.38
N TYR A 129 7.94 8.04 3.25
CA TYR A 129 8.72 6.84 2.90
C TYR A 129 7.89 5.59 3.17
N TYR A 130 7.93 4.64 2.25
CA TYR A 130 7.18 3.39 2.34
C TYR A 130 8.12 2.20 2.27
N PHE A 131 7.93 1.26 3.19
CA PHE A 131 8.66 -0.01 3.25
C PHE A 131 7.65 -1.14 3.16
N PHE A 132 7.71 -1.91 2.09
CA PHE A 132 6.80 -3.01 1.84
C PHE A 132 7.52 -4.35 1.94
N THR A 133 6.85 -5.35 2.54
CA THR A 133 7.16 -6.75 2.24
C THR A 133 6.20 -7.23 1.18
N THR A 134 6.67 -8.01 0.20
CA THR A 134 5.82 -8.46 -0.89
C THR A 134 6.29 -9.77 -1.51
N HIS A 135 5.34 -10.54 -2.00
CA HIS A 135 5.54 -11.67 -2.91
C HIS A 135 4.95 -11.41 -4.30
N SER A 136 4.51 -10.18 -4.59
CA SER A 136 3.85 -9.81 -5.84
C SER A 136 4.85 -9.44 -6.94
N ASN A 137 4.77 -10.13 -8.08
CA ASN A 137 5.50 -9.76 -9.28
C ASN A 137 5.19 -8.34 -9.73
N HIS A 138 3.95 -7.89 -9.56
CA HIS A 138 3.52 -6.57 -10.02
C HIS A 138 4.18 -5.44 -9.25
N LEU A 139 4.39 -5.59 -7.93
CA LEU A 139 5.15 -4.62 -7.14
C LEU A 139 6.62 -4.59 -7.52
N LEU A 140 7.21 -5.76 -7.78
CA LEU A 140 8.61 -5.85 -8.18
C LEU A 140 8.83 -5.25 -9.58
N ASP A 141 7.91 -5.47 -10.52
CA ASP A 141 7.98 -4.89 -11.88
C ASP A 141 7.90 -3.35 -11.86
N MET A 142 7.21 -2.75 -10.88
CA MET A 142 7.14 -1.29 -10.76
C MET A 142 8.48 -0.63 -10.44
N ALA A 143 9.43 -1.37 -9.85
CA ALA A 143 10.77 -0.85 -9.63
C ALA A 143 11.52 -0.59 -10.96
N ASP A 144 11.11 -1.20 -12.06
CA ASP A 144 11.66 -0.92 -13.38
C ASP A 144 11.08 0.36 -13.99
N GLU A 145 9.95 0.81 -13.50
CA GLU A 145 9.23 1.97 -14.03
C GLU A 145 9.58 3.27 -13.29
N SER A 146 10.21 3.18 -12.10
CA SER A 146 10.50 4.35 -11.30
C SER A 146 11.81 4.22 -10.52
N ASP A 147 12.70 5.20 -10.66
CA ASP A 147 13.94 5.30 -9.88
C ASP A 147 13.70 5.58 -8.38
N GLN A 148 12.47 5.90 -8.00
CA GLN A 148 12.08 6.12 -6.60
C GLN A 148 11.79 4.81 -5.88
N VAL A 149 11.73 3.68 -6.59
CA VAL A 149 11.44 2.36 -6.03
C VAL A 149 12.72 1.54 -5.98
N ILE A 150 13.03 1.00 -4.81
CA ILE A 150 14.22 0.18 -4.56
C ILE A 150 13.80 -1.19 -4.05
N ILE A 151 14.31 -2.25 -4.67
CA ILE A 151 14.09 -3.62 -4.24
C ILE A 151 15.27 -4.11 -3.42
N GLN A 152 14.99 -4.69 -2.26
CA GLN A 152 15.96 -5.38 -1.42
C GLN A 152 15.50 -6.83 -1.18
N LYS A 153 16.38 -7.78 -1.49
CA LYS A 153 16.16 -9.20 -1.25
C LYS A 153 16.88 -9.63 0.03
N PHE A 154 16.14 -10.16 0.97
CA PHE A 154 16.67 -10.74 2.20
C PHE A 154 16.82 -12.26 2.02
N VAL A 155 18.03 -12.77 2.16
CA VAL A 155 18.32 -14.20 2.07
C VAL A 155 18.80 -14.69 3.42
N LYS A 156 18.06 -15.64 3.98
CA LYS A 156 18.41 -16.32 5.24
C LYS A 156 19.61 -17.23 5.00
N GLN A 157 20.63 -17.08 5.82
CA GLN A 157 21.85 -17.91 5.77
C GLN A 157 22.08 -18.56 7.14
N PRO A 158 22.43 -19.86 7.19
CA PRO A 158 22.83 -20.48 8.45
C PRO A 158 24.13 -19.84 8.95
N LYS A 159 24.24 -19.63 10.26
CA LYS A 159 25.52 -19.26 10.89
C LYS A 159 26.48 -20.43 10.82
N GLU A 160 27.78 -20.18 11.02
CA GLU A 160 28.81 -21.21 11.06
C GLU A 160 28.48 -22.32 12.06
N ASN A 161 27.90 -21.93 13.20
CA ASN A 161 27.35 -22.88 14.16
C ASN A 161 25.81 -22.84 14.06
N PRO A 162 25.13 -23.92 13.64
CA PRO A 162 23.68 -23.97 13.48
C PRO A 162 22.88 -23.70 14.76
N LYS A 163 23.49 -23.88 15.94
CA LYS A 163 22.86 -23.58 17.23
C LYS A 163 22.72 -22.08 17.50
N ASP A 164 23.50 -21.25 16.81
CA ASP A 164 23.48 -19.80 16.99
C ASP A 164 22.44 -19.11 16.13
N GLY A 165 21.62 -19.89 15.39
CA GLY A 165 20.51 -19.41 14.58
C GLY A 165 20.92 -19.06 13.14
N PHE A 166 20.35 -17.96 12.60
CA PHE A 166 20.53 -17.57 11.22
C PHE A 166 20.95 -16.11 11.12
N ASP A 167 21.68 -15.79 10.06
CA ASP A 167 21.94 -14.44 9.60
C ASP A 167 21.12 -14.15 8.34
N PHE A 168 20.98 -12.87 8.02
CA PHE A 168 20.37 -12.43 6.78
C PHE A 168 21.39 -11.67 5.95
N LYS A 169 21.50 -12.04 4.68
CA LYS A 169 22.22 -11.25 3.69
C LYS A 169 21.23 -10.44 2.87
N ILE A 170 21.50 -9.16 2.75
CA ILE A 170 20.67 -8.21 2.03
C ILE A 170 21.33 -7.93 0.68
N TYR A 171 20.58 -8.12 -0.39
CA TYR A 171 21.00 -7.81 -1.76
C TYR A 171 20.14 -6.68 -2.28
N ARG A 172 20.78 -5.67 -2.87
CA ARG A 172 20.10 -4.63 -3.63
C ARG A 172 19.93 -5.12 -5.07
N CYS A 173 18.69 -5.19 -5.55
CA CYS A 173 18.35 -5.82 -6.82
C CYS A 173 18.26 -4.85 -8.02
N ASP A 174 18.51 -3.58 -7.82
CA ASP A 174 18.43 -2.52 -8.84
C ASP A 174 19.57 -2.53 -9.88
N ARG A 175 20.69 -3.18 -9.58
CA ARG A 175 21.86 -3.19 -10.46
C ARG A 175 21.84 -4.22 -11.59
N ASP A 176 20.97 -5.21 -11.49
CA ASP A 176 20.86 -6.30 -12.47
C ASP A 176 19.77 -6.05 -13.52
N ARG A 177 19.07 -4.92 -13.42
CA ARG A 177 17.92 -4.54 -14.25
C ARG A 177 18.29 -4.47 -15.74
N ASP A 178 19.37 -3.76 -16.07
CA ASP A 178 19.77 -3.54 -17.45
C ASP A 178 20.12 -4.85 -18.15
N LEU A 179 20.74 -5.77 -17.42
CA LEU A 179 21.05 -7.10 -17.95
C LEU A 179 19.78 -7.90 -18.22
N LEU A 180 18.87 -7.96 -17.25
CA LEU A 180 17.60 -8.69 -17.38
C LEU A 180 16.69 -8.08 -18.45
N ALA A 181 16.63 -6.75 -18.53
CA ALA A 181 15.89 -6.03 -19.56
C ALA A 181 16.45 -6.33 -20.97
N SER A 182 17.79 -6.38 -21.12
CA SER A 182 18.43 -6.71 -22.39
C SER A 182 18.11 -8.13 -22.89
N LEU A 183 17.78 -9.02 -21.95
CA LEU A 183 17.37 -10.39 -22.22
C LEU A 183 15.84 -10.55 -22.39
N GLY A 184 15.08 -9.44 -22.28
CA GLY A 184 13.63 -9.45 -22.34
C GLY A 184 12.96 -10.11 -21.12
N VAL A 185 13.66 -10.24 -20.01
CA VAL A 185 13.19 -10.89 -18.79
C VAL A 185 12.81 -9.85 -17.77
N LYS A 186 11.61 -9.96 -17.22
CA LYS A 186 11.19 -9.12 -16.09
C LYS A 186 11.89 -9.57 -14.80
N PRO A 187 12.46 -8.65 -14.02
CA PRO A 187 13.14 -8.96 -12.76
C PRO A 187 12.31 -9.79 -11.79
N SER A 188 11.02 -9.51 -11.69
CA SER A 188 10.08 -10.25 -10.85
C SER A 188 10.07 -11.75 -11.13
N SER A 189 10.11 -12.14 -12.43
CA SER A 189 10.10 -13.53 -12.85
C SER A 189 11.32 -14.31 -12.36
N VAL A 190 12.45 -13.62 -12.18
CA VAL A 190 13.70 -14.23 -11.69
C VAL A 190 13.76 -14.23 -10.15
N TYR A 191 13.35 -13.13 -9.51
CA TYR A 191 13.51 -12.98 -8.07
C TYR A 191 12.57 -13.87 -7.25
N LEU A 192 11.38 -14.16 -7.76
CA LEU A 192 10.39 -15.00 -7.11
C LEU A 192 10.44 -16.46 -7.55
N ALA A 193 11.11 -16.80 -8.65
CA ALA A 193 11.21 -18.18 -9.13
C ALA A 193 12.14 -19.01 -8.26
N ASN A 194 11.69 -20.20 -7.88
CA ASN A 194 12.55 -21.24 -7.29
C ASN A 194 13.38 -21.95 -8.37
N CYS A 195 12.91 -21.91 -9.61
CA CYS A 195 13.56 -22.47 -10.78
C CYS A 195 13.20 -21.64 -12.01
N THR A 196 14.18 -21.26 -12.82
CA THR A 196 13.98 -20.56 -14.09
C THR A 196 14.39 -21.50 -15.22
N ILE A 197 13.47 -21.75 -16.17
CA ILE A 197 13.73 -22.54 -17.36
C ILE A 197 13.87 -21.56 -18.53
N TRP A 198 15.06 -21.56 -19.14
CA TRP A 198 15.32 -20.80 -20.35
C TRP A 198 14.97 -21.66 -21.56
N VAL A 199 14.15 -21.15 -22.47
CA VAL A 199 13.81 -21.80 -23.72
C VAL A 199 14.36 -20.93 -24.84
N GLU A 200 15.27 -21.48 -25.64
CA GLU A 200 15.73 -20.83 -26.87
C GLU A 200 14.59 -20.89 -27.89
N GLY A 201 14.14 -19.74 -28.39
CA GLY A 201 13.09 -19.65 -29.38
C GLY A 201 13.57 -20.22 -30.73
N ILE A 202 12.71 -20.97 -31.38
CA ILE A 202 12.90 -21.49 -32.74
C ILE A 202 12.60 -20.37 -33.74
#